data_c36e1ca7e65c99c8bbb77380eeea778d
#
_entry.id   c36e1ca7e65c99c8bbb77380eeea778d
#
_cell.length_a   1.000
_cell.length_b   1.000
_cell.length_c   1.000
_cell.angle_alpha   90.00
_cell.angle_beta   90.00
_cell.angle_gamma   90.00
#
_symmetry.space_group_name_H-M   'P 1'
#
loop_
_entity.id
_entity.type
_entity.pdbx_description
1 polymer ?
#
loop_
_entity_poly.entity_id
_entity_poly.type
_entity_poly.pdbx_seq_one_letter_code
_entity_poly.pdbx_strand_id
1 'polypeptide(L)'
;ALSSAASDVYKRQIIMLFIGGFILAIAATKSGLDVLLARVMLRPFGTQSRYVLLGFILVTAVFSMFLSNTATAAMMLTFLTPVLKALPADGKGKIGLAMAIPVAANVGGMGTPIGTPPNAIALKYLNDPEGLNLNIGFGEWMSFMLPYTIIVLFIAWFILLRLFPFKQKNIELQIEGEAKKDWRSIVVYITFAITVILWMFDKVTGVNSNVVAMIPVAVFCITGVITKRDLEEISWSVLWMVAGGFALGVALQETGLAKHMIEAIPFNTWPPVLMIVGSGLICYAMANFISHTATAALLVPILAIAGSSMRENLSSLGGVETLLIGVAIGSSLAMILPISTPPNALAHATGMIQQKDMEKVGIIMGIIGLILGYTMLIILGSNKLL
;
A
#
# COMPACT_ATOMS: atom_id res chain seq x y z
N ALA A 1 0.41 -35.05 1.06
CA ALA A 1 -0.06 -34.71 -0.30
C ALA A 1 -1.27 -33.76 -0.29
N LEU A 2 -2.27 -33.98 0.59
CA LEU A 2 -3.43 -33.08 0.74
C LEU A 2 -3.04 -31.73 1.38
N SER A 3 -2.12 -31.73 2.34
CA SER A 3 -1.58 -30.53 2.97
C SER A 3 -0.79 -29.65 1.97
N SER A 4 0.05 -30.27 1.13
CA SER A 4 0.79 -29.55 0.09
C SER A 4 -0.14 -28.96 -0.98
N ALA A 5 -1.19 -29.68 -1.38
CA ALA A 5 -2.17 -29.19 -2.34
C ALA A 5 -2.99 -28.01 -1.80
N ALA A 6 -3.39 -28.04 -0.53
CA ALA A 6 -4.09 -26.94 0.12
C ALA A 6 -3.19 -25.68 0.24
N SER A 7 -1.93 -25.86 0.62
CA SER A 7 -0.92 -24.79 0.66
C SER A 7 -0.68 -24.17 -0.72
N ASP A 8 -0.61 -24.98 -1.77
CA ASP A 8 -0.44 -24.51 -3.15
C ASP A 8 -1.65 -23.72 -3.67
N VAL A 9 -2.86 -24.14 -3.31
CA VAL A 9 -4.09 -23.40 -3.64
C VAL A 9 -4.10 -22.05 -2.93
N TYR A 10 -3.75 -22.01 -1.65
CA TYR A 10 -3.71 -20.77 -0.88
C TYR A 10 -2.66 -19.78 -1.41
N LYS A 11 -1.48 -20.27 -1.81
CA LYS A 11 -0.42 -19.43 -2.43
C LYS A 11 -0.90 -18.78 -3.73
N ARG A 12 -1.76 -19.45 -4.51
CA ARG A 12 -2.34 -18.90 -5.75
C ARG A 12 -3.41 -17.84 -5.49
N GLN A 13 -4.12 -17.93 -4.37
CA GLN A 13 -5.23 -17.02 -4.06
C GLN A 13 -4.78 -15.56 -3.96
N ILE A 14 -3.64 -15.28 -3.35
CA ILE A 14 -3.12 -13.90 -3.23
C ILE A 14 -2.75 -13.33 -4.60
N ILE A 15 -2.20 -14.15 -5.51
CA ILE A 15 -1.94 -13.71 -6.88
C ILE A 15 -3.25 -13.32 -7.59
N MET A 16 -4.33 -14.09 -7.36
CA MET A 16 -5.66 -13.76 -7.91
C MET A 16 -6.22 -12.46 -7.33
N LEU A 17 -6.00 -12.21 -6.02
CA LEU A 17 -6.37 -10.94 -5.39
C LEU A 17 -5.71 -9.73 -6.09
N PHE A 18 -4.41 -9.83 -6.38
CA PHE A 18 -3.70 -8.78 -7.12
C PHE A 18 -4.19 -8.63 -8.56
N ILE A 19 -4.41 -9.75 -9.28
CA ILE A 19 -4.92 -9.71 -10.65
C ILE A 19 -6.27 -8.99 -10.68
N GLY A 20 -7.18 -9.33 -9.75
CA GLY A 20 -8.48 -8.66 -9.63
C GLY A 20 -8.34 -7.17 -9.35
N GLY A 21 -7.45 -6.79 -8.44
CA GLY A 21 -7.15 -5.38 -8.15
C GLY A 21 -6.59 -4.62 -9.35
N PHE A 22 -5.64 -5.19 -10.09
CA PHE A 22 -5.08 -4.57 -11.30
C PHE A 22 -6.12 -4.41 -12.41
N ILE A 23 -6.95 -5.42 -12.65
CA ILE A 23 -8.01 -5.38 -13.64
C ILE A 23 -9.06 -4.32 -13.26
N LEU A 24 -9.39 -4.23 -11.97
CA LEU A 24 -10.31 -3.20 -11.47
C LEU A 24 -9.74 -1.79 -11.69
N ALA A 25 -8.44 -1.61 -11.45
CA ALA A 25 -7.73 -0.36 -11.68
C ALA A 25 -7.70 0.05 -13.15
N ILE A 26 -7.35 -0.88 -14.05
CA ILE A 26 -7.31 -0.65 -15.49
C ILE A 26 -8.71 -0.28 -16.01
N ALA A 27 -9.74 -1.00 -15.57
CA ALA A 27 -11.13 -0.71 -15.96
C ALA A 27 -11.59 0.67 -15.46
N ALA A 28 -11.21 1.06 -14.23
CA ALA A 28 -11.52 2.37 -13.67
C ALA A 28 -10.92 3.50 -14.51
N THR A 29 -9.66 3.39 -14.89
CA THR A 29 -8.98 4.37 -15.76
C THR A 29 -9.59 4.39 -17.16
N LYS A 30 -9.87 3.24 -17.75
CA LYS A 30 -10.43 3.12 -19.09
C LYS A 30 -11.85 3.72 -19.22
N SER A 31 -12.64 3.63 -18.15
CA SER A 31 -13.99 4.19 -18.07
C SER A 31 -14.03 5.66 -17.65
N GLY A 32 -12.92 6.23 -17.18
CA GLY A 32 -12.85 7.55 -16.58
C GLY A 32 -13.51 7.65 -15.19
N LEU A 33 -13.67 6.50 -14.49
CA LEU A 33 -14.16 6.46 -13.12
C LEU A 33 -13.22 7.22 -12.19
N ASP A 34 -11.92 7.07 -12.40
CA ASP A 34 -10.85 7.77 -11.68
C ASP A 34 -10.99 9.30 -11.79
N VAL A 35 -11.25 9.81 -13.02
CA VAL A 35 -11.50 11.25 -13.25
C VAL A 35 -12.76 11.71 -12.54
N LEU A 36 -13.83 10.93 -12.61
CA LEU A 36 -15.10 11.23 -11.94
C LEU A 36 -14.92 11.32 -10.43
N LEU A 37 -14.32 10.30 -9.85
CA LEU A 37 -14.04 10.22 -8.42
C LEU A 37 -13.12 11.35 -7.97
N ALA A 38 -12.03 11.62 -8.70
CA ALA A 38 -11.12 12.72 -8.38
C ALA A 38 -11.84 14.07 -8.35
N ARG A 39 -12.68 14.34 -9.36
CA ARG A 39 -13.46 15.59 -9.44
C ARG A 39 -14.46 15.72 -8.30
N VAL A 40 -15.22 14.66 -8.02
CA VAL A 40 -16.21 14.65 -6.95
C VAL A 40 -15.54 14.79 -5.58
N MET A 41 -14.45 14.06 -5.35
CA MET A 41 -13.75 14.04 -4.07
C MET A 41 -12.92 15.29 -3.81
N LEU A 42 -12.39 15.96 -4.83
CA LEU A 42 -11.63 17.21 -4.65
C LEU A 42 -12.54 18.44 -4.48
N ARG A 43 -13.76 18.41 -5.00
CA ARG A 43 -14.69 19.53 -4.94
C ARG A 43 -14.97 20.08 -3.53
N PRO A 44 -15.14 19.26 -2.48
CA PRO A 44 -15.41 19.76 -1.12
C PRO A 44 -14.27 20.59 -0.50
N PHE A 45 -13.05 20.43 -1.00
CA PHE A 45 -11.87 21.13 -0.46
C PHE A 45 -11.76 22.59 -0.91
N GLY A 46 -12.60 23.00 -1.86
CA GLY A 46 -12.66 24.39 -2.35
C GLY A 46 -11.35 24.85 -2.99
N THR A 47 -11.05 26.15 -2.88
CA THR A 47 -9.91 26.79 -3.55
C THR A 47 -8.78 27.19 -2.61
N GLN A 48 -8.95 27.13 -1.28
CA GLN A 48 -7.89 27.49 -0.37
C GLN A 48 -6.71 26.54 -0.48
N SER A 49 -5.49 27.09 -0.70
CA SER A 49 -4.28 26.30 -0.98
C SER A 49 -4.01 25.17 0.02
N ARG A 50 -4.24 25.44 1.32
CA ARG A 50 -4.05 24.43 2.37
C ARG A 50 -5.05 23.26 2.28
N TYR A 51 -6.29 23.54 1.90
CA TYR A 51 -7.31 22.48 1.74
C TYR A 51 -7.18 21.78 0.39
N VAL A 52 -6.74 22.48 -0.65
CA VAL A 52 -6.36 21.86 -1.93
C VAL A 52 -5.27 20.83 -1.72
N LEU A 53 -4.22 21.16 -0.94
CA LEU A 53 -3.17 20.20 -0.57
C LEU A 53 -3.77 18.99 0.17
N LEU A 54 -4.64 19.21 1.16
CA LEU A 54 -5.30 18.13 1.89
C LEU A 54 -6.16 17.27 0.95
N GLY A 55 -6.89 17.89 0.04
CA GLY A 55 -7.69 17.21 -0.98
C GLY A 55 -6.84 16.28 -1.85
N PHE A 56 -5.73 16.77 -2.37
CA PHE A 56 -4.80 15.94 -3.16
C PHE A 56 -4.23 14.79 -2.32
N ILE A 57 -3.87 15.01 -1.05
CA ILE A 57 -3.40 13.95 -0.16
C ILE A 57 -4.46 12.89 0.04
N LEU A 58 -5.67 13.27 0.46
CA LEU A 58 -6.73 12.31 0.80
C LEU A 58 -7.24 11.56 -0.44
N VAL A 59 -7.44 12.27 -1.55
CA VAL A 59 -7.89 11.66 -2.79
C VAL A 59 -6.85 10.69 -3.35
N THR A 60 -5.58 11.09 -3.37
CA THR A 60 -4.47 10.19 -3.76
C THR A 60 -4.43 8.96 -2.89
N ALA A 61 -4.58 9.12 -1.57
CA ALA A 61 -4.56 7.99 -0.64
C ALA A 61 -5.72 7.02 -0.88
N VAL A 62 -6.95 7.53 -1.09
CA VAL A 62 -8.11 6.68 -1.38
C VAL A 62 -7.91 5.90 -2.68
N PHE A 63 -7.41 6.53 -3.73
CA PHE A 63 -7.09 5.81 -4.97
C PHE A 63 -6.02 4.75 -4.74
N SER A 64 -4.98 5.08 -3.99
CA SER A 64 -3.87 4.15 -3.73
C SER A 64 -4.26 2.95 -2.84
N MET A 65 -5.39 3.02 -2.14
CA MET A 65 -5.95 1.88 -1.42
C MET A 65 -6.44 0.77 -2.36
N PHE A 66 -6.89 1.13 -3.57
CA PHE A 66 -7.55 0.20 -4.50
C PHE A 66 -6.84 0.09 -5.85
N LEU A 67 -6.00 1.07 -6.18
CA LEU A 67 -5.18 1.09 -7.39
C LEU A 67 -3.70 0.93 -6.99
N SER A 68 -2.85 0.55 -7.94
CA SER A 68 -1.41 0.54 -7.65
C SER A 68 -0.89 1.95 -7.34
N ASN A 69 0.04 2.06 -6.39
CA ASN A 69 0.66 3.34 -6.02
C ASN A 69 1.23 4.07 -7.25
N THR A 70 1.79 3.32 -8.20
CA THR A 70 2.36 3.86 -9.44
C THR A 70 1.31 4.48 -10.35
N ALA A 71 0.22 3.75 -10.62
CA ALA A 71 -0.88 4.25 -11.45
C ALA A 71 -1.56 5.46 -10.81
N THR A 72 -1.81 5.39 -9.50
CA THR A 72 -2.36 6.49 -8.72
C THR A 72 -1.47 7.75 -8.81
N ALA A 73 -0.17 7.60 -8.61
CA ALA A 73 0.75 8.73 -8.68
C ALA A 73 0.80 9.35 -10.08
N ALA A 74 0.88 8.53 -11.14
CA ALA A 74 0.88 9.01 -12.53
C ALA A 74 -0.39 9.80 -12.85
N MET A 75 -1.55 9.26 -12.50
CA MET A 75 -2.86 9.92 -12.70
C MET A 75 -2.94 11.23 -11.92
N MET A 76 -2.64 11.21 -10.64
CA MET A 76 -2.76 12.40 -9.79
C MET A 76 -1.75 13.49 -10.16
N LEU A 77 -0.55 13.15 -10.62
CA LEU A 77 0.41 14.11 -11.17
C LEU A 77 -0.11 14.73 -12.47
N THR A 78 -0.83 13.99 -13.30
CA THR A 78 -1.49 14.53 -14.50
C THR A 78 -2.53 15.57 -14.12
N PHE A 79 -3.38 15.31 -13.14
CA PHE A 79 -4.37 16.27 -12.63
C PHE A 79 -3.72 17.46 -11.92
N LEU A 80 -2.57 17.26 -11.31
CA LEU A 80 -1.84 18.30 -10.62
C LEU A 80 -1.07 19.23 -11.57
N THR A 81 -0.66 18.76 -12.74
CA THR A 81 0.16 19.53 -13.69
C THR A 81 -0.40 20.91 -14.07
N PRO A 82 -1.69 21.06 -14.42
CA PRO A 82 -2.29 22.37 -14.68
C PRO A 82 -2.24 23.29 -13.46
N VAL A 83 -2.50 22.74 -12.27
CA VAL A 83 -2.45 23.47 -11.00
C VAL A 83 -1.04 23.99 -10.73
N LEU A 84 -0.03 23.16 -10.96
CA LEU A 84 1.39 23.52 -10.76
C LEU A 84 1.85 24.60 -11.75
N LYS A 85 1.31 24.62 -12.98
CA LYS A 85 1.62 25.65 -13.97
C LYS A 85 1.03 27.02 -13.57
N ALA A 86 -0.13 27.04 -12.93
CA ALA A 86 -0.80 28.23 -12.46
C ALA A 86 -0.14 28.88 -11.21
N LEU A 87 0.70 28.14 -10.49
CA LEU A 87 1.40 28.62 -9.30
C LEU A 87 2.68 29.38 -9.65
N PRO A 88 3.11 30.38 -8.84
CA PRO A 88 4.35 31.10 -9.03
C PRO A 88 5.57 30.18 -9.13
N ALA A 89 6.48 30.48 -10.04
CA ALA A 89 7.66 29.64 -10.28
C ALA A 89 8.56 29.49 -9.05
N ASP A 90 8.66 30.54 -8.23
CA ASP A 90 9.49 30.64 -7.02
C ASP A 90 8.77 30.17 -5.74
N GLY A 91 7.54 29.68 -5.84
CA GLY A 91 6.71 29.28 -4.70
C GLY A 91 7.01 27.88 -4.21
N LYS A 92 7.42 27.72 -2.93
CA LYS A 92 7.64 26.41 -2.29
C LYS A 92 6.36 25.55 -2.28
N GLY A 93 5.18 26.13 -2.33
CA GLY A 93 3.91 25.39 -2.38
C GLY A 93 3.78 24.43 -3.56
N LYS A 94 4.47 24.69 -4.68
CA LYS A 94 4.57 23.71 -5.79
C LYS A 94 5.24 22.42 -5.36
N ILE A 95 6.35 22.54 -4.63
CA ILE A 95 7.07 21.38 -4.11
C ILE A 95 6.18 20.59 -3.16
N GLY A 96 5.47 21.31 -2.27
CA GLY A 96 4.53 20.68 -1.33
C GLY A 96 3.42 19.89 -2.01
N LEU A 97 2.79 20.45 -3.06
CA LEU A 97 1.77 19.76 -3.84
C LEU A 97 2.32 18.56 -4.61
N ALA A 98 3.48 18.72 -5.25
CA ALA A 98 4.10 17.61 -5.97
C ALA A 98 4.54 16.48 -5.01
N MET A 99 5.07 16.83 -3.82
CA MET A 99 5.43 15.86 -2.77
C MET A 99 4.22 15.17 -2.14
N ALA A 100 3.05 15.82 -2.12
CA ALA A 100 1.83 15.23 -1.60
C ALA A 100 1.46 13.92 -2.30
N ILE A 101 1.71 13.84 -3.62
CA ILE A 101 1.33 12.67 -4.42
C ILE A 101 2.08 11.41 -4.02
N PRO A 102 3.43 11.35 -4.06
CA PRO A 102 4.15 10.14 -3.68
C PRO A 102 3.97 9.78 -2.19
N VAL A 103 3.92 10.77 -1.30
CA VAL A 103 3.67 10.53 0.13
C VAL A 103 2.29 9.91 0.34
N ALA A 104 1.25 10.50 -0.25
CA ALA A 104 -0.11 10.00 -0.10
C ALA A 104 -0.32 8.65 -0.80
N ALA A 105 0.35 8.40 -1.93
CA ALA A 105 0.27 7.11 -2.60
C ALA A 105 0.91 5.99 -1.76
N ASN A 106 2.11 6.22 -1.21
CA ASN A 106 2.79 5.22 -0.39
C ASN A 106 2.05 4.97 0.94
N VAL A 107 1.63 6.04 1.62
CA VAL A 107 0.88 5.93 2.90
C VAL A 107 -0.51 5.35 2.67
N GLY A 108 -1.24 5.83 1.66
CA GLY A 108 -2.59 5.36 1.33
C GLY A 108 -2.64 3.87 1.03
N GLY A 109 -1.66 3.36 0.26
CA GLY A 109 -1.55 1.94 -0.07
C GLY A 109 -1.50 1.02 1.15
N MET A 110 -1.07 1.50 2.31
CA MET A 110 -1.07 0.70 3.55
C MET A 110 -2.47 0.42 4.08
N GLY A 111 -3.47 1.22 3.71
CA GLY A 111 -4.84 1.13 4.24
C GLY A 111 -5.59 -0.14 3.89
N THR A 112 -5.22 -0.85 2.82
CA THR A 112 -5.88 -2.09 2.38
C THR A 112 -4.88 -3.21 2.07
N PRO A 113 -5.31 -4.48 2.09
CA PRO A 113 -4.46 -5.62 1.71
C PRO A 113 -3.85 -5.52 0.31
N ILE A 114 -4.55 -4.91 -0.64
CA ILE A 114 -4.16 -4.84 -2.06
C ILE A 114 -3.45 -3.54 -2.44
N GLY A 115 -3.52 -2.51 -1.60
CA GLY A 115 -2.98 -1.18 -1.92
C GLY A 115 -1.46 -1.18 -2.10
N THR A 116 -0.75 -2.06 -1.37
CA THR A 116 0.70 -2.23 -1.54
C THR A 116 1.13 -3.69 -1.33
N PRO A 117 2.06 -4.21 -2.14
CA PRO A 117 2.48 -5.62 -2.05
C PRO A 117 3.00 -6.07 -0.67
N PRO A 118 3.73 -5.28 0.12
CA PRO A 118 4.14 -5.66 1.47
C PRO A 118 3.00 -6.14 2.37
N ASN A 119 1.82 -5.51 2.27
CA ASN A 119 0.65 -5.89 3.06
C ASN A 119 0.20 -7.32 2.75
N ALA A 120 0.04 -7.64 1.47
CA ALA A 120 -0.39 -8.97 1.05
C ALA A 120 0.67 -10.05 1.34
N ILE A 121 1.97 -9.68 1.28
CA ILE A 121 3.06 -10.59 1.67
C ILE A 121 2.96 -10.88 3.16
N ALA A 122 2.80 -9.87 4.02
CA ALA A 122 2.62 -10.06 5.45
C ALA A 122 1.38 -10.90 5.75
N LEU A 123 0.23 -10.56 5.15
CA LEU A 123 -1.04 -11.29 5.33
C LEU A 123 -0.94 -12.77 4.96
N LYS A 124 -0.16 -13.10 3.93
CA LYS A 124 0.06 -14.51 3.56
C LYS A 124 0.62 -15.31 4.75
N TYR A 125 1.65 -14.79 5.41
CA TYR A 125 2.29 -15.50 6.52
C TYR A 125 1.47 -15.43 7.81
N LEU A 126 0.73 -14.35 8.03
CA LEU A 126 -0.21 -14.22 9.14
C LEU A 126 -1.38 -15.20 9.02
N ASN A 127 -1.86 -15.43 7.80
CA ASN A 127 -3.02 -16.29 7.52
C ASN A 127 -2.63 -17.70 7.06
N ASP A 128 -1.35 -18.07 7.10
CA ASP A 128 -0.87 -19.39 6.70
C ASP A 128 -1.51 -20.48 7.61
N PRO A 129 -2.28 -21.42 7.08
CA PRO A 129 -2.91 -22.47 7.88
C PRO A 129 -1.92 -23.38 8.60
N GLU A 130 -0.72 -23.56 8.05
CA GLU A 130 0.36 -24.34 8.64
C GLU A 130 1.25 -23.50 9.58
N GLY A 131 1.02 -22.17 9.63
CA GLY A 131 1.76 -21.21 10.42
C GLY A 131 0.94 -20.57 11.55
N LEU A 132 0.69 -19.26 11.43
CA LEU A 132 -0.01 -18.49 12.47
C LEU A 132 -1.54 -18.68 12.43
N ASN A 133 -2.10 -18.90 11.23
CA ASN A 133 -3.53 -19.17 10.99
C ASN A 133 -4.49 -18.14 11.62
N LEU A 134 -4.15 -16.85 11.54
CA LEU A 134 -4.93 -15.78 12.18
C LEU A 134 -6.21 -15.44 11.41
N ASN A 135 -6.27 -15.78 10.12
CA ASN A 135 -7.42 -15.55 9.26
C ASN A 135 -7.87 -14.06 9.23
N ILE A 136 -6.90 -13.14 9.15
CA ILE A 136 -7.17 -11.71 9.04
C ILE A 136 -7.81 -11.42 7.68
N GLY A 137 -9.06 -10.93 7.70
CA GLY A 137 -9.80 -10.58 6.50
C GLY A 137 -9.43 -9.20 5.94
N PHE A 138 -10.01 -8.86 4.79
CA PHE A 138 -9.80 -7.57 4.13
C PHE A 138 -10.34 -6.41 5.00
N GLY A 139 -11.57 -6.53 5.47
CA GLY A 139 -12.19 -5.53 6.33
C GLY A 139 -11.50 -5.41 7.68
N GLU A 140 -11.02 -6.52 8.23
CA GLU A 140 -10.28 -6.54 9.50
C GLU A 140 -8.93 -5.81 9.37
N TRP A 141 -8.17 -6.05 8.27
CA TRP A 141 -6.97 -5.26 7.97
C TRP A 141 -7.29 -3.76 7.93
N MET A 142 -8.37 -3.38 7.23
CA MET A 142 -8.79 -1.99 7.15
C MET A 142 -9.15 -1.41 8.51
N SER A 143 -9.74 -2.20 9.42
CA SER A 143 -10.22 -1.70 10.72
C SER A 143 -9.12 -1.08 11.58
N PHE A 144 -7.88 -1.58 11.50
CA PHE A 144 -6.74 -1.03 12.24
C PHE A 144 -5.80 -0.20 11.35
N MET A 145 -5.61 -0.56 10.07
CA MET A 145 -4.70 0.17 9.20
C MET A 145 -5.28 1.48 8.66
N LEU A 146 -6.60 1.57 8.45
CA LEU A 146 -7.22 2.79 7.96
C LEU A 146 -7.12 3.96 8.95
N PRO A 147 -7.44 3.81 10.26
CA PRO A 147 -7.22 4.86 11.24
C PRO A 147 -5.76 5.31 11.30
N TYR A 148 -4.82 4.37 11.30
CA TYR A 148 -3.39 4.66 11.25
C TYR A 148 -3.03 5.49 10.02
N THR A 149 -3.45 5.04 8.84
CA THR A 149 -3.20 5.70 7.55
C THR A 149 -3.75 7.14 7.57
N ILE A 150 -4.97 7.34 8.05
CA ILE A 150 -5.61 8.66 8.15
C ILE A 150 -4.77 9.59 9.05
N ILE A 151 -4.35 9.12 10.22
CA ILE A 151 -3.52 9.91 11.15
C ILE A 151 -2.21 10.33 10.48
N VAL A 152 -1.52 9.38 9.82
CA VAL A 152 -0.24 9.64 9.12
C VAL A 152 -0.44 10.62 7.97
N LEU A 153 -1.56 10.57 7.23
CA LEU A 153 -1.89 11.51 6.16
C LEU A 153 -2.14 12.93 6.68
N PHE A 154 -2.84 13.10 7.80
CA PHE A 154 -3.00 14.42 8.43
C PHE A 154 -1.67 14.98 8.92
N ILE A 155 -0.80 14.14 9.46
CA ILE A 155 0.56 14.54 9.84
C ILE A 155 1.37 14.94 8.60
N ALA A 156 1.27 14.19 7.50
CA ALA A 156 1.90 14.54 6.23
C ALA A 156 1.42 15.90 5.72
N TRP A 157 0.12 16.16 5.76
CA TRP A 157 -0.46 17.45 5.41
C TRP A 157 0.16 18.60 6.22
N PHE A 158 0.22 18.44 7.55
CA PHE A 158 0.80 19.43 8.44
C PHE A 158 2.30 19.67 8.15
N ILE A 159 3.07 18.60 7.97
CA ILE A 159 4.51 18.65 7.67
C ILE A 159 4.74 19.37 6.33
N LEU A 160 4.00 19.00 5.27
CA LEU A 160 4.14 19.61 3.95
C LEU A 160 3.78 21.08 3.97
N LEU A 161 2.75 21.51 4.70
CA LEU A 161 2.42 22.93 4.88
C LEU A 161 3.53 23.72 5.59
N ARG A 162 4.20 23.10 6.56
CA ARG A 162 5.29 23.74 7.31
C ARG A 162 6.60 23.82 6.50
N LEU A 163 6.93 22.77 5.78
CA LEU A 163 8.14 22.69 4.98
C LEU A 163 8.04 23.50 3.69
N PHE A 164 6.86 23.54 3.08
CA PHE A 164 6.59 24.12 1.77
C PHE A 164 5.38 25.07 1.82
N PRO A 165 5.51 26.21 2.48
CA PRO A 165 4.40 27.15 2.63
C PRO A 165 3.97 27.76 1.30
N PHE A 166 2.67 27.95 1.13
CA PHE A 166 2.08 28.62 -0.02
C PHE A 166 2.22 30.13 0.08
N LYS A 167 2.62 30.77 -1.00
CA LYS A 167 2.55 32.24 -1.14
C LYS A 167 1.13 32.72 -1.44
N GLN A 168 0.35 31.90 -2.15
CA GLN A 168 -1.03 32.20 -2.55
C GLN A 168 -2.03 31.57 -1.57
N LYS A 169 -3.10 32.30 -1.26
CA LYS A 169 -4.18 31.80 -0.41
C LYS A 169 -5.14 30.87 -1.17
N ASN A 170 -5.36 31.11 -2.45
CA ASN A 170 -6.31 30.39 -3.28
C ASN A 170 -5.64 29.81 -4.53
N ILE A 171 -6.10 28.62 -4.92
CA ILE A 171 -5.69 27.89 -6.11
C ILE A 171 -6.98 27.41 -6.80
N GLU A 172 -7.15 27.74 -8.06
CA GLU A 172 -8.25 27.21 -8.87
C GLU A 172 -7.91 25.81 -9.36
N LEU A 173 -8.84 24.89 -9.14
CA LEU A 173 -8.72 23.51 -9.60
C LEU A 173 -9.49 23.33 -10.90
N GLN A 174 -8.78 23.03 -11.97
CA GLN A 174 -9.37 22.60 -13.24
C GLN A 174 -8.94 21.15 -13.48
N ILE A 175 -9.86 20.21 -13.28
CA ILE A 175 -9.63 18.79 -13.56
C ILE A 175 -10.18 18.51 -14.95
N GLU A 176 -9.27 18.34 -15.90
CA GLU A 176 -9.60 17.99 -17.27
C GLU A 176 -9.97 16.50 -17.38
N GLY A 177 -10.73 16.16 -18.40
CA GLY A 177 -11.21 14.81 -18.68
C GLY A 177 -12.71 14.64 -18.39
N GLU A 178 -13.30 13.65 -19.01
CA GLU A 178 -14.73 13.33 -18.87
C GLU A 178 -14.92 11.86 -18.47
N ALA A 179 -15.82 11.62 -17.53
CA ALA A 179 -16.29 10.29 -17.23
C ALA A 179 -17.17 9.80 -18.40
N LYS A 180 -16.89 8.62 -18.89
CA LYS A 180 -17.69 8.01 -19.96
C LYS A 180 -19.04 7.58 -19.42
N LYS A 181 -20.09 7.72 -20.23
CA LYS A 181 -21.47 7.37 -19.85
C LYS A 181 -22.02 6.20 -20.66
N ASP A 182 -21.16 5.51 -21.40
CA ASP A 182 -21.55 4.32 -22.15
C ASP A 182 -21.87 3.15 -21.19
N TRP A 183 -22.59 2.16 -21.67
CA TRP A 183 -23.04 1.03 -20.87
C TRP A 183 -21.88 0.25 -20.23
N ARG A 184 -20.72 0.18 -20.90
CA ARG A 184 -19.51 -0.48 -20.37
C ARG A 184 -18.96 0.25 -19.16
N SER A 185 -18.94 1.58 -19.20
CA SER A 185 -18.52 2.42 -18.07
C SER A 185 -19.46 2.27 -16.88
N ILE A 186 -20.77 2.15 -17.12
CA ILE A 186 -21.75 1.89 -16.05
C ILE A 186 -21.49 0.52 -15.41
N VAL A 187 -21.19 -0.51 -16.20
CA VAL A 187 -20.79 -1.82 -15.69
C VAL A 187 -19.56 -1.71 -14.79
N VAL A 188 -18.56 -0.91 -15.19
CA VAL A 188 -17.36 -0.68 -14.36
C VAL A 188 -17.73 -0.02 -13.05
N TYR A 189 -18.56 1.02 -13.06
CA TYR A 189 -18.93 1.76 -11.85
C TYR A 189 -19.66 0.87 -10.84
N ILE A 190 -20.61 0.09 -11.32
CA ILE A 190 -21.37 -0.86 -10.48
C ILE A 190 -20.45 -1.96 -9.93
N THR A 191 -19.65 -2.57 -10.80
CA THR A 191 -18.75 -3.67 -10.40
C THR A 191 -17.69 -3.18 -9.41
N PHE A 192 -17.13 -1.99 -9.62
CA PHE A 192 -16.19 -1.37 -8.69
C PHE A 192 -16.81 -1.19 -7.31
N ALA A 193 -17.99 -0.57 -7.24
CA ALA A 193 -18.68 -0.36 -5.97
C ALA A 193 -19.02 -1.67 -5.25
N ILE A 194 -19.55 -2.65 -5.96
CA ILE A 194 -19.88 -3.98 -5.39
C ILE A 194 -18.61 -4.68 -4.88
N THR A 195 -17.53 -4.66 -5.65
CA THR A 195 -16.27 -5.32 -5.25
C THR A 195 -15.71 -4.70 -3.97
N VAL A 196 -15.66 -3.36 -3.90
CA VAL A 196 -15.15 -2.66 -2.72
C VAL A 196 -16.03 -2.94 -1.49
N ILE A 197 -17.36 -2.90 -1.65
CA ILE A 197 -18.29 -3.20 -0.55
C ILE A 197 -18.10 -4.65 -0.05
N LEU A 198 -18.02 -5.61 -0.96
CA LEU A 198 -17.81 -7.02 -0.58
C LEU A 198 -16.46 -7.24 0.11
N TRP A 199 -15.41 -6.52 -0.29
CA TRP A 199 -14.12 -6.57 0.41
C TRP A 199 -14.20 -5.98 1.82
N MET A 200 -14.88 -4.84 1.99
CA MET A 200 -15.02 -4.21 3.32
C MET A 200 -15.82 -5.08 4.30
N PHE A 201 -16.77 -5.85 3.80
CA PHE A 201 -17.67 -6.66 4.60
C PHE A 201 -17.45 -8.18 4.43
N ASP A 202 -16.23 -8.61 4.11
CA ASP A 202 -15.88 -10.00 3.86
C ASP A 202 -16.22 -10.92 5.05
N LYS A 203 -15.97 -10.49 6.28
CA LYS A 203 -16.35 -11.23 7.51
C LYS A 203 -17.87 -11.35 7.70
N VAL A 204 -18.64 -10.35 7.27
CA VAL A 204 -20.11 -10.35 7.39
C VAL A 204 -20.75 -11.20 6.30
N THR A 205 -20.25 -11.08 5.07
CA THR A 205 -20.75 -11.82 3.92
C THR A 205 -20.27 -13.27 3.88
N GLY A 206 -19.18 -13.59 4.58
CA GLY A 206 -18.52 -14.89 4.54
C GLY A 206 -17.85 -15.20 3.19
N VAL A 207 -17.80 -14.23 2.26
CA VAL A 207 -17.17 -14.42 0.95
C VAL A 207 -15.70 -14.04 1.04
N ASN A 208 -14.83 -14.99 0.74
CA ASN A 208 -13.38 -14.78 0.77
C ASN A 208 -12.97 -13.66 -0.20
N SER A 209 -12.16 -12.73 0.26
CA SER A 209 -11.72 -11.56 -0.51
C SER A 209 -10.99 -11.91 -1.81
N ASN A 210 -10.34 -13.07 -1.88
CA ASN A 210 -9.71 -13.57 -3.11
C ASN A 210 -10.76 -13.99 -4.16
N VAL A 211 -11.90 -14.53 -3.72
CA VAL A 211 -13.04 -14.85 -4.60
C VAL A 211 -13.70 -13.57 -5.09
N VAL A 212 -13.91 -12.60 -4.20
CA VAL A 212 -14.42 -11.27 -4.55
C VAL A 212 -13.59 -10.61 -5.64
N ALA A 213 -12.26 -10.74 -5.58
CA ALA A 213 -11.34 -10.21 -6.60
C ALA A 213 -11.58 -10.80 -8.00
N MET A 214 -12.15 -11.98 -8.12
CA MET A 214 -12.47 -12.58 -9.42
C MET A 214 -13.76 -12.05 -10.04
N ILE A 215 -14.61 -11.34 -9.28
CA ILE A 215 -15.83 -10.72 -9.81
C ILE A 215 -15.50 -9.71 -10.93
N PRO A 216 -14.64 -8.69 -10.71
CA PRO A 216 -14.29 -7.76 -11.78
C PRO A 216 -13.62 -8.45 -12.97
N VAL A 217 -12.78 -9.48 -12.72
CA VAL A 217 -12.16 -10.25 -13.80
C VAL A 217 -13.22 -10.89 -14.70
N ALA A 218 -14.15 -11.64 -14.10
CA ALA A 218 -15.20 -12.34 -14.84
C ALA A 218 -16.13 -11.33 -15.56
N VAL A 219 -16.67 -10.34 -14.85
CA VAL A 219 -17.63 -9.37 -15.39
C VAL A 219 -17.00 -8.59 -16.54
N PHE A 220 -15.77 -8.07 -16.38
CA PHE A 220 -15.15 -7.22 -17.38
C PHE A 220 -14.68 -8.00 -18.62
N CYS A 221 -14.29 -9.27 -18.47
CA CYS A 221 -13.97 -10.12 -19.62
C CYS A 221 -15.24 -10.50 -20.39
N ILE A 222 -16.32 -10.90 -19.71
CA ILE A 222 -17.59 -11.27 -20.35
C ILE A 222 -18.21 -10.09 -21.10
N THR A 223 -18.16 -8.90 -20.50
CA THR A 223 -18.73 -7.66 -21.08
C THR A 223 -17.81 -7.00 -22.12
N GLY A 224 -16.61 -7.50 -22.30
CA GLY A 224 -15.62 -6.90 -23.22
C GLY A 224 -15.14 -5.51 -22.79
N VAL A 225 -15.25 -5.17 -21.50
CA VAL A 225 -14.61 -3.98 -20.91
C VAL A 225 -13.10 -4.13 -20.94
N ILE A 226 -12.61 -5.28 -20.50
CA ILE A 226 -11.19 -5.67 -20.56
C ILE A 226 -10.95 -6.56 -21.76
N THR A 227 -9.94 -6.23 -22.52
CA THR A 227 -9.49 -6.94 -23.73
C THR A 227 -8.12 -7.57 -23.48
N LYS A 228 -7.66 -8.39 -24.43
CA LYS A 228 -6.31 -8.98 -24.38
C LYS A 228 -5.22 -7.92 -24.20
N ARG A 229 -5.33 -6.78 -24.88
CA ARG A 229 -4.36 -5.68 -24.79
C ARG A 229 -4.30 -5.08 -23.38
N ASP A 230 -5.46 -4.92 -22.73
CA ASP A 230 -5.52 -4.40 -21.37
C ASP A 230 -4.86 -5.35 -20.36
N LEU A 231 -4.87 -6.67 -20.62
CA LEU A 231 -4.17 -7.65 -19.77
C LEU A 231 -2.64 -7.53 -19.86
N GLU A 232 -2.11 -6.97 -20.95
CA GLU A 232 -0.68 -6.68 -21.10
C GLU A 232 -0.25 -5.50 -20.20
N GLU A 233 -1.18 -4.62 -19.81
CA GLU A 233 -0.95 -3.49 -18.89
C GLU A 233 -0.90 -3.90 -17.42
N ILE A 234 -1.26 -5.14 -17.09
CA ILE A 234 -1.13 -5.66 -15.72
C ILE A 234 0.34 -5.59 -15.29
N SER A 235 0.57 -5.19 -14.04
CA SER A 235 1.93 -5.15 -13.46
C SER A 235 2.49 -6.55 -13.20
N TRP A 236 2.78 -7.28 -14.28
CA TRP A 236 3.30 -8.65 -14.26
C TRP A 236 4.60 -8.76 -13.44
N SER A 237 5.45 -7.74 -13.48
CA SER A 237 6.67 -7.70 -12.67
C SER A 237 6.37 -7.77 -11.18
N VAL A 238 5.33 -7.12 -10.70
CA VAL A 238 4.89 -7.20 -9.28
C VAL A 238 4.38 -8.60 -8.96
N LEU A 239 3.57 -9.20 -9.84
CA LEU A 239 3.06 -10.56 -9.66
C LEU A 239 4.20 -11.59 -9.59
N TRP A 240 5.16 -11.51 -10.51
CA TRP A 240 6.32 -12.39 -10.51
C TRP A 240 7.21 -12.19 -9.29
N MET A 241 7.39 -10.95 -8.83
CA MET A 241 8.18 -10.65 -7.63
C MET A 241 7.51 -11.23 -6.37
N VAL A 242 6.20 -11.07 -6.23
CA VAL A 242 5.42 -11.64 -5.12
C VAL A 242 5.45 -13.17 -5.18
N ALA A 243 5.23 -13.77 -6.35
CA ALA A 243 5.30 -15.22 -6.55
C ALA A 243 6.70 -15.77 -6.23
N GLY A 244 7.75 -15.09 -6.70
CA GLY A 244 9.14 -15.43 -6.40
C GLY A 244 9.48 -15.35 -4.91
N GLY A 245 8.97 -14.31 -4.22
CA GLY A 245 9.12 -14.20 -2.76
C GLY A 245 8.44 -15.36 -2.02
N PHE A 246 7.28 -15.80 -2.48
CA PHE A 246 6.62 -16.97 -1.91
C PHE A 246 7.40 -18.26 -2.18
N ALA A 247 7.92 -18.43 -3.41
CA ALA A 247 8.75 -19.58 -3.76
C ALA A 247 10.04 -19.61 -2.93
N LEU A 248 10.68 -18.45 -2.71
CA LEU A 248 11.85 -18.33 -1.85
C LEU A 248 11.51 -18.74 -0.40
N GLY A 249 10.39 -18.29 0.15
CA GLY A 249 9.95 -18.67 1.49
C GLY A 249 9.77 -20.18 1.65
N VAL A 250 9.13 -20.83 0.66
CA VAL A 250 8.99 -22.29 0.62
C VAL A 250 10.35 -22.96 0.52
N ALA A 251 11.22 -22.51 -0.38
CA ALA A 251 12.57 -23.08 -0.52
C ALA A 251 13.40 -22.98 0.77
N LEU A 252 13.34 -21.85 1.47
CA LEU A 252 14.01 -21.66 2.75
C LEU A 252 13.50 -22.65 3.82
N GLN A 253 12.21 -22.93 3.81
CA GLN A 253 11.57 -23.85 4.76
C GLN A 253 11.90 -25.31 4.43
N GLU A 254 11.67 -25.72 3.18
CA GLU A 254 11.88 -27.11 2.72
C GLU A 254 13.36 -27.55 2.74
N THR A 255 14.28 -26.63 2.45
CA THR A 255 15.73 -26.93 2.52
C THR A 255 16.28 -26.94 3.93
N GLY A 256 15.50 -26.51 4.93
CA GLY A 256 15.98 -26.31 6.31
C GLY A 256 16.95 -25.12 6.47
N LEU A 257 17.21 -24.35 5.38
CA LEU A 257 18.13 -23.22 5.44
C LEU A 257 17.64 -22.15 6.42
N ALA A 258 16.32 -21.90 6.46
CA ALA A 258 15.75 -20.99 7.44
C ALA A 258 16.05 -21.44 8.89
N LYS A 259 15.92 -22.74 9.17
CA LYS A 259 16.27 -23.31 10.49
C LYS A 259 17.75 -23.10 10.81
N HIS A 260 18.63 -23.38 9.88
CA HIS A 260 20.08 -23.15 10.06
C HIS A 260 20.43 -21.68 10.30
N MET A 261 19.76 -20.75 9.58
CA MET A 261 19.93 -19.32 9.79
C MET A 261 19.48 -18.88 11.19
N ILE A 262 18.35 -19.43 11.68
CA ILE A 262 17.84 -19.14 13.03
C ILE A 262 18.76 -19.72 14.10
N GLU A 263 19.28 -20.93 13.91
CA GLU A 263 20.23 -21.56 14.83
C GLU A 263 21.58 -20.83 14.85
N ALA A 264 22.02 -20.26 13.70
CA ALA A 264 23.26 -19.50 13.59
C ALA A 264 23.16 -18.09 14.22
N ILE A 265 21.98 -17.52 14.26
CA ILE A 265 21.74 -16.20 14.87
C ILE A 265 20.99 -16.43 16.18
N PRO A 266 21.55 -16.05 17.34
CA PRO A 266 20.93 -16.31 18.64
C PRO A 266 19.73 -15.36 18.88
N PHE A 267 18.71 -15.40 18.03
CA PHE A 267 17.52 -14.56 18.15
C PHE A 267 16.87 -14.67 19.53
N ASN A 268 16.92 -15.85 20.14
CA ASN A 268 16.36 -16.10 21.47
C ASN A 268 16.99 -15.25 22.58
N THR A 269 18.17 -14.69 22.32
CA THR A 269 18.86 -13.80 23.26
C THR A 269 18.57 -12.33 23.00
N TRP A 270 17.90 -12.02 21.88
CA TRP A 270 17.58 -10.64 21.55
C TRP A 270 16.40 -10.13 22.38
N PRO A 271 16.48 -8.89 22.87
CA PRO A 271 15.30 -8.26 23.48
C PRO A 271 14.13 -8.21 22.48
N PRO A 272 12.90 -8.53 22.91
CA PRO A 272 11.71 -8.50 22.04
C PRO A 272 11.55 -7.19 21.26
N VAL A 273 11.89 -6.06 21.90
CA VAL A 273 11.86 -4.73 21.25
C VAL A 273 12.82 -4.66 20.07
N LEU A 274 14.04 -5.22 20.21
CA LEU A 274 15.01 -5.24 19.12
C LEU A 274 14.53 -6.11 17.96
N MET A 275 13.90 -7.23 18.25
CA MET A 275 13.34 -8.10 17.22
C MET A 275 12.22 -7.43 16.46
N ILE A 276 11.25 -6.80 17.13
CA ILE A 276 10.10 -6.16 16.52
C ILE A 276 10.47 -4.82 15.86
N VAL A 277 11.00 -3.88 16.62
CA VAL A 277 11.28 -2.54 16.11
C VAL A 277 12.53 -2.51 15.24
N GLY A 278 13.56 -3.27 15.63
CA GLY A 278 14.81 -3.37 14.88
C GLY A 278 14.62 -3.96 13.48
N SER A 279 13.82 -5.02 13.34
CA SER A 279 13.50 -5.59 12.02
C SER A 279 12.75 -4.61 11.13
N GLY A 280 11.82 -3.84 11.68
CA GLY A 280 11.13 -2.80 10.92
C GLY A 280 12.04 -1.64 10.50
N LEU A 281 12.98 -1.24 11.36
CA LEU A 281 13.99 -0.24 11.01
C LEU A 281 14.93 -0.73 9.90
N ILE A 282 15.37 -1.99 9.98
CA ILE A 282 16.17 -2.62 8.92
C ILE A 282 15.39 -2.66 7.62
N CYS A 283 14.12 -3.08 7.69
CA CYS A 283 13.24 -3.13 6.55
C CYS A 283 13.02 -1.73 5.92
N TYR A 284 12.77 -0.72 6.74
CA TYR A 284 12.66 0.66 6.30
C TYR A 284 13.96 1.14 5.63
N ALA A 285 15.11 0.87 6.22
CA ALA A 285 16.40 1.25 5.65
C ALA A 285 16.62 0.57 4.29
N MET A 286 16.44 -0.75 4.21
CA MET A 286 16.62 -1.52 2.97
C MET A 286 15.65 -1.09 1.87
N ALA A 287 14.39 -0.87 2.20
CA ALA A 287 13.36 -0.51 1.22
C ALA A 287 13.59 0.87 0.57
N ASN A 288 14.43 1.72 1.14
CA ASN A 288 14.84 2.97 0.49
C ASN A 288 15.82 2.75 -0.68
N PHE A 289 16.56 1.63 -0.69
CA PHE A 289 17.54 1.31 -1.75
C PHE A 289 17.05 0.21 -2.69
N ILE A 290 16.22 -0.71 -2.15
CA ILE A 290 15.58 -1.78 -2.90
C ILE A 290 14.09 -1.44 -2.97
N SER A 291 13.28 -2.06 -3.80
CA SER A 291 11.84 -1.80 -3.80
C SER A 291 11.15 -2.30 -2.51
N HIS A 292 10.05 -1.66 -2.13
CA HIS A 292 9.19 -2.09 -1.00
C HIS A 292 8.81 -3.58 -1.10
N THR A 293 8.39 -4.01 -2.31
CA THR A 293 7.99 -5.39 -2.59
C THR A 293 9.14 -6.37 -2.41
N ALA A 294 10.31 -6.05 -2.97
CA ALA A 294 11.48 -6.93 -2.88
C ALA A 294 11.96 -7.07 -1.43
N THR A 295 11.98 -5.98 -0.67
CA THR A 295 12.35 -5.98 0.74
C THR A 295 11.39 -6.84 1.56
N ALA A 296 10.09 -6.65 1.41
CA ALA A 296 9.09 -7.45 2.12
C ALA A 296 9.14 -8.93 1.70
N ALA A 297 9.29 -9.22 0.41
CA ALA A 297 9.39 -10.59 -0.10
C ALA A 297 10.62 -11.34 0.43
N LEU A 298 11.71 -10.62 0.71
CA LEU A 298 12.92 -11.19 1.29
C LEU A 298 12.81 -11.37 2.80
N LEU A 299 12.36 -10.34 3.52
CA LEU A 299 12.45 -10.33 4.99
C LEU A 299 11.27 -11.00 5.69
N VAL A 300 10.04 -10.87 5.16
CA VAL A 300 8.86 -11.43 5.83
C VAL A 300 8.94 -12.95 6.02
N PRO A 301 9.35 -13.77 5.02
CA PRO A 301 9.51 -15.21 5.22
C PRO A 301 10.48 -15.56 6.35
N ILE A 302 11.63 -14.90 6.37
CA ILE A 302 12.68 -15.13 7.37
C ILE A 302 12.19 -14.75 8.77
N LEU A 303 11.56 -13.57 8.87
CA LEU A 303 11.06 -13.06 10.15
C LEU A 303 9.82 -13.80 10.64
N ALA A 304 8.99 -14.38 9.75
CA ALA A 304 7.89 -15.23 10.15
C ALA A 304 8.38 -16.50 10.86
N ILE A 305 9.43 -17.13 10.33
CA ILE A 305 10.03 -18.33 10.93
C ILE A 305 10.74 -17.97 12.24
N ALA A 306 11.55 -16.90 12.25
CA ALA A 306 12.24 -16.43 13.45
C ALA A 306 11.24 -16.01 14.54
N GLY A 307 10.19 -15.28 14.19
CA GLY A 307 9.14 -14.85 15.10
C GLY A 307 8.35 -16.01 15.69
N SER A 308 8.07 -17.04 14.90
CA SER A 308 7.38 -18.25 15.38
C SER A 308 8.22 -19.00 16.44
N SER A 309 9.55 -19.02 16.32
CA SER A 309 10.44 -19.60 17.32
C SER A 309 10.53 -18.80 18.63
N MET A 310 10.16 -17.52 18.60
CA MET A 310 10.17 -16.58 19.74
C MET A 310 8.77 -16.17 20.20
N ARG A 311 7.74 -16.92 19.85
CA ARG A 311 6.34 -16.52 20.04
C ARG A 311 6.00 -16.09 21.47
N GLU A 312 6.50 -16.82 22.47
CA GLU A 312 6.28 -16.48 23.88
C GLU A 312 6.96 -15.16 24.25
N ASN A 313 8.19 -14.95 23.82
CA ASN A 313 8.96 -13.74 24.13
C ASN A 313 8.36 -12.49 23.48
N LEU A 314 7.77 -12.63 22.29
CA LEU A 314 7.16 -11.51 21.55
C LEU A 314 5.75 -11.17 22.05
N SER A 315 5.10 -12.06 22.80
CA SER A 315 3.70 -11.88 23.23
C SER A 315 3.45 -10.59 24.02
N SER A 316 4.43 -10.13 24.80
CA SER A 316 4.34 -8.88 25.56
C SER A 316 4.29 -7.61 24.70
N LEU A 317 4.70 -7.71 23.43
CA LEU A 317 4.73 -6.60 22.45
C LEU A 317 3.76 -6.82 21.29
N GLY A 318 2.76 -7.69 21.47
CA GLY A 318 1.74 -7.96 20.45
C GLY A 318 2.09 -9.08 19.46
N GLY A 319 3.07 -9.93 19.80
CA GLY A 319 3.30 -11.18 19.09
C GLY A 319 4.01 -11.07 17.74
N VAL A 320 3.96 -12.14 16.99
CA VAL A 320 4.52 -12.25 15.62
C VAL A 320 3.73 -11.37 14.66
N GLU A 321 2.47 -11.09 14.97
CA GLU A 321 1.58 -10.19 14.25
C GLU A 321 2.20 -8.79 14.15
N THR A 322 2.58 -8.23 15.29
CA THR A 322 3.27 -6.93 15.35
C THR A 322 4.57 -6.92 14.57
N LEU A 323 5.32 -8.02 14.61
CA LEU A 323 6.56 -8.15 13.84
C LEU A 323 6.30 -8.05 12.33
N LEU A 324 5.39 -8.87 11.79
CA LEU A 324 5.16 -8.96 10.35
C LEU A 324 4.41 -7.74 9.78
N ILE A 325 3.41 -7.22 10.50
CA ILE A 325 2.73 -5.98 10.10
C ILE A 325 3.68 -4.79 10.20
N GLY A 326 4.53 -4.74 11.24
CA GLY A 326 5.56 -3.73 11.40
C GLY A 326 6.56 -3.69 10.25
N VAL A 327 6.95 -4.85 9.72
CA VAL A 327 7.79 -4.98 8.51
C VAL A 327 7.06 -4.46 7.27
N ALA A 328 5.77 -4.75 7.11
CA ALA A 328 4.97 -4.23 6.00
C ALA A 328 4.86 -2.70 6.07
N ILE A 329 4.62 -2.13 7.26
CA ILE A 329 4.61 -0.68 7.50
C ILE A 329 5.99 -0.08 7.19
N GLY A 330 7.06 -0.66 7.73
CA GLY A 330 8.43 -0.19 7.53
C GLY A 330 8.83 -0.16 6.06
N SER A 331 8.52 -1.22 5.31
CA SER A 331 8.75 -1.25 3.85
C SER A 331 8.00 -0.13 3.15
N SER A 332 6.72 0.05 3.47
CA SER A 332 5.83 0.99 2.76
C SER A 332 6.11 2.45 3.09
N LEU A 333 6.72 2.74 4.23
CA LEU A 333 7.15 4.08 4.63
C LEU A 333 8.47 4.54 4.00
N ALA A 334 9.18 3.64 3.32
CA ALA A 334 10.48 3.94 2.72
C ALA A 334 10.33 4.81 1.46
N MET A 335 10.39 6.12 1.63
CA MET A 335 10.16 7.12 0.57
C MET A 335 11.22 8.23 0.57
N ILE A 336 12.45 7.94 1.05
CA ILE A 336 13.51 8.95 1.18
C ILE A 336 14.07 9.34 -0.19
N LEU A 337 14.31 8.35 -1.06
CA LEU A 337 15.00 8.56 -2.33
C LEU A 337 14.01 8.49 -3.52
N PRO A 338 14.34 9.14 -4.65
CA PRO A 338 13.57 8.99 -5.88
C PRO A 338 13.44 7.54 -6.33
N ILE A 339 14.46 6.71 -6.11
CA ILE A 339 14.52 5.31 -6.51
C ILE A 339 13.75 4.38 -5.55
N SER A 340 13.39 4.85 -4.34
CA SER A 340 12.73 4.01 -3.33
C SER A 340 11.40 3.42 -3.85
N THR A 341 10.63 4.23 -4.58
CA THR A 341 9.33 3.82 -5.13
C THR A 341 9.05 4.45 -6.48
N PRO A 342 8.26 3.78 -7.36
CA PRO A 342 7.83 4.39 -8.61
C PRO A 342 7.07 5.72 -8.44
N PRO A 343 6.18 5.91 -7.44
CA PRO A 343 5.59 7.22 -7.15
C PRO A 343 6.62 8.32 -6.91
N ASN A 344 7.67 8.03 -6.16
CA ASN A 344 8.76 8.98 -5.91
C ASN A 344 9.49 9.33 -7.21
N ALA A 345 9.83 8.31 -8.02
CA ALA A 345 10.49 8.51 -9.30
C ALA A 345 9.66 9.38 -10.24
N LEU A 346 8.36 9.13 -10.34
CA LEU A 346 7.43 9.91 -11.17
C LEU A 346 7.35 11.36 -10.70
N ALA A 347 7.21 11.59 -9.40
CA ALA A 347 7.15 12.92 -8.84
C ALA A 347 8.48 13.69 -9.03
N HIS A 348 9.62 13.02 -8.84
CA HIS A 348 10.94 13.60 -9.10
C HIS A 348 11.15 13.93 -10.59
N ALA A 349 10.68 13.06 -11.50
CA ALA A 349 10.78 13.25 -12.95
C ALA A 349 10.02 14.47 -13.46
N THR A 350 9.09 15.04 -12.68
CA THR A 350 8.44 16.33 -13.02
C THR A 350 9.40 17.50 -13.01
N GLY A 351 10.60 17.35 -12.43
CA GLY A 351 11.59 18.41 -12.26
C GLY A 351 11.24 19.46 -11.19
N MET A 352 10.13 19.28 -10.48
CA MET A 352 9.65 20.24 -9.46
C MET A 352 10.17 19.92 -8.06
N ILE A 353 10.60 18.69 -7.82
CA ILE A 353 11.08 18.17 -6.53
C ILE A 353 12.55 17.84 -6.66
N GLN A 354 13.36 18.39 -5.77
CA GLN A 354 14.75 17.98 -5.65
C GLN A 354 14.87 16.77 -4.71
N GLN A 355 15.92 15.97 -4.89
CA GLN A 355 16.20 14.84 -4.02
C GLN A 355 16.25 15.24 -2.54
N LYS A 356 16.84 16.40 -2.21
CA LYS A 356 16.88 16.92 -0.83
C LYS A 356 15.51 17.17 -0.21
N ASP A 357 14.51 17.53 -1.02
CA ASP A 357 13.13 17.70 -0.55
C ASP A 357 12.53 16.35 -0.19
N MET A 358 12.77 15.34 -1.02
CA MET A 358 12.33 13.96 -0.76
C MET A 358 13.00 13.37 0.48
N GLU A 359 14.31 13.52 0.60
CA GLU A 359 15.07 13.06 1.77
C GLU A 359 14.50 13.66 3.06
N LYS A 360 14.27 14.96 3.07
CA LYS A 360 13.74 15.65 4.24
C LYS A 360 12.35 15.16 4.64
N VAL A 361 11.44 15.07 3.67
CA VAL A 361 10.08 14.60 3.91
C VAL A 361 10.07 13.11 4.26
N GLY A 362 10.79 12.28 3.50
CA GLY A 362 10.84 10.85 3.68
C GLY A 362 11.39 10.43 5.03
N ILE A 363 12.47 11.08 5.52
CA ILE A 363 13.02 10.81 6.85
C ILE A 363 12.01 11.16 7.93
N ILE A 364 11.40 12.35 7.88
CA ILE A 364 10.42 12.79 8.89
C ILE A 364 9.21 11.87 8.90
N MET A 365 8.64 11.57 7.72
CA MET A 365 7.48 10.69 7.57
C MET A 365 7.79 9.26 7.99
N GLY A 366 8.97 8.75 7.63
CA GLY A 366 9.40 7.41 8.02
C GLY A 366 9.53 7.26 9.53
N ILE A 367 10.22 8.18 10.21
CA ILE A 367 10.38 8.13 11.67
C ILE A 367 9.03 8.23 12.38
N ILE A 368 8.22 9.24 12.03
CA ILE A 368 6.91 9.44 12.68
C ILE A 368 5.98 8.26 12.38
N GLY A 369 5.94 7.81 11.12
CA GLY A 369 5.11 6.67 10.72
C GLY A 369 5.49 5.39 11.46
N LEU A 370 6.79 5.07 11.59
CA LEU A 370 7.26 3.92 12.34
C LEU A 370 6.89 4.01 13.83
N ILE A 371 7.13 5.16 14.46
CA ILE A 371 6.77 5.36 15.88
C ILE A 371 5.27 5.13 16.09
N LEU A 372 4.42 5.76 15.27
CA LEU A 372 2.98 5.61 15.37
C LEU A 372 2.53 4.18 15.04
N GLY A 373 3.10 3.56 14.00
CA GLY A 373 2.78 2.21 13.59
C GLY A 373 3.09 1.19 14.68
N TYR A 374 4.29 1.23 15.24
CA TYR A 374 4.64 0.32 16.34
C TYR A 374 3.87 0.61 17.63
N THR A 375 3.61 1.89 17.94
CA THR A 375 2.75 2.24 19.08
C THR A 375 1.36 1.62 18.92
N MET A 376 0.75 1.78 17.74
CA MET A 376 -0.55 1.19 17.44
C MET A 376 -0.51 -0.34 17.56
N LEU A 377 0.45 -1.00 16.90
CA LEU A 377 0.54 -2.45 16.86
C LEU A 377 0.78 -3.06 18.25
N ILE A 378 1.65 -2.45 19.06
CA ILE A 378 1.90 -2.90 20.43
C ILE A 378 0.65 -2.74 21.30
N ILE A 379 -0.08 -1.63 21.17
CA ILE A 379 -1.32 -1.40 21.92
C ILE A 379 -2.40 -2.43 21.51
N LEU A 380 -2.60 -2.64 20.20
CA LEU A 380 -3.60 -3.57 19.71
C LEU A 380 -3.25 -5.02 20.08
N GLY A 381 -2.01 -5.41 19.86
CA GLY A 381 -1.54 -6.77 20.16
C GLY A 381 -1.54 -7.08 21.67
N SER A 382 -1.11 -6.13 22.53
CA SER A 382 -1.14 -6.33 23.97
C SER A 382 -2.58 -6.44 24.53
N ASN A 383 -3.56 -5.86 23.84
CA ASN A 383 -4.99 -5.97 24.18
C ASN A 383 -5.70 -7.12 23.45
N LYS A 384 -4.98 -7.96 22.70
CA LYS A 384 -5.53 -9.08 21.91
C LYS A 384 -6.61 -8.62 20.91
N LEU A 385 -6.39 -7.47 20.31
CA LEU A 385 -7.26 -6.89 19.27
C LEU A 385 -6.69 -7.11 17.86
N LEU A 386 -5.54 -7.75 17.78
CA LEU A 386 -4.88 -8.25 16.56
C LEU A 386 -4.90 -9.76 16.55
#